data_9e73fc0207143e2c522cca2f76aefe5e
#
_entry.id   9e73fc0207143e2c522cca2f76aefe5e
#
_cell.length_a   1.000
_cell.length_b   1.000
_cell.length_c   1.000
_cell.angle_alpha   90.00
_cell.angle_beta   90.00
_cell.angle_gamma   90.00
#
_symmetry.space_group_name_H-M   'P 1'
#
loop_
_entity.id
_entity.type
_entity.pdbx_description
1 polymer ?
#
loop_
_entity_poly.entity_id
_entity_poly.type
_entity_poly.pdbx_seq_one_letter_code
_entity_poly.pdbx_strand_id
1 'polypeptide(L)'
;MRFIFGLLLFYTIQPLVASDFNHYVTIQEKETSKFLHQTVRRYGDITRFEVIIGDKDISKSAPDTPVTRKLRLFLNCQTKEFSVVLTTLFDRNGMKMKSFVAPPGTETYVKPSSKIENDWVESICFS
;
A
#
# COMPACT_ATOMS: atom_id res chain seq x y z
N MET A 1 25.51 -27.62 10.86
CA MET A 1 25.08 -27.25 10.69
C MET A 1 24.14 -27.21 10.35
N ARG A 2 23.61 -27.24 10.08
CA ARG A 2 22.79 -27.14 9.83
C ARG A 2 21.80 -26.50 10.32
N PHE A 3 21.50 -26.17 11.36
CA PHE A 3 20.61 -25.39 11.99
C PHE A 3 20.40 -24.11 11.34
N ILE A 4 21.10 -23.79 10.54
CA ILE A 4 21.06 -22.59 9.80
C ILE A 4 19.88 -22.49 8.91
N PHE A 5 19.29 -23.60 8.53
CA PHE A 5 18.15 -23.56 7.68
C PHE A 5 17.01 -22.73 8.20
N GLY A 6 16.69 -22.80 9.47
CA GLY A 6 15.60 -22.02 10.03
C GLY A 6 15.81 -20.55 9.89
N LEU A 7 17.05 -20.12 9.99
CA LEU A 7 17.36 -18.71 9.86
C LEU A 7 17.14 -18.22 8.47
N LEU A 8 17.38 -19.03 7.48
CA LEU A 8 17.17 -18.61 6.12
C LEU A 8 15.73 -18.26 5.84
N LEU A 9 14.81 -18.98 6.43
CA LEU A 9 13.40 -18.67 6.24
C LEU A 9 13.05 -17.29 6.71
N PHE A 10 13.61 -16.85 7.84
CA PHE A 10 13.33 -15.53 8.31
C PHE A 10 13.88 -14.45 7.42
N TYR A 11 15.05 -14.65 6.89
CA TYR A 11 15.69 -13.65 6.05
C TYR A 11 14.92 -13.40 4.77
N THR A 12 14.29 -14.44 4.22
CA THR A 12 13.59 -14.25 2.96
C THR A 12 12.28 -13.51 3.15
N ILE A 13 11.65 -13.62 4.31
CA ILE A 13 10.35 -13.03 4.51
C ILE A 13 10.38 -11.52 4.59
N GLN A 14 11.28 -10.95 5.36
CA GLN A 14 11.27 -9.52 5.61
C GLN A 14 11.57 -8.66 4.40
N PRO A 15 12.62 -8.95 3.61
CA PRO A 15 12.86 -8.14 2.42
C PRO A 15 11.72 -8.20 1.42
N LEU A 16 11.06 -9.34 1.32
CA LEU A 16 9.94 -9.46 0.40
C LEU A 16 8.80 -8.55 0.78
N VAL A 17 8.51 -8.44 2.07
CA VAL A 17 7.40 -7.60 2.52
C VAL A 17 7.63 -6.15 2.12
N ALA A 18 8.82 -5.61 2.33
CA ALA A 18 9.11 -4.23 1.96
C ALA A 18 9.00 -4.04 0.45
N SER A 19 9.54 -4.99 -0.32
CA SER A 19 9.51 -4.92 -1.76
C SER A 19 8.08 -4.98 -2.29
N ASP A 20 7.26 -5.87 -1.72
CA ASP A 20 5.88 -6.02 -2.16
C ASP A 20 5.05 -4.76 -1.90
N PHE A 21 5.25 -4.11 -0.75
CA PHE A 21 4.51 -2.89 -0.47
C PHE A 21 4.86 -1.80 -1.47
N ASN A 22 6.13 -1.64 -1.83
CA ASN A 22 6.52 -0.66 -2.83
C ASN A 22 5.90 -0.96 -4.19
N HIS A 23 5.82 -2.22 -4.54
CA HIS A 23 5.19 -2.63 -5.79
C HIS A 23 3.71 -2.25 -5.83
N TYR A 24 3.00 -2.45 -4.72
CA TYR A 24 1.57 -2.17 -4.69
C TYR A 24 1.23 -0.69 -4.72
N VAL A 25 2.17 0.19 -4.41
CA VAL A 25 1.93 1.64 -4.48
C VAL A 25 1.92 2.12 -5.92
N THR A 26 2.67 1.49 -6.81
CA THR A 26 2.78 1.94 -8.21
C THR A 26 1.44 1.79 -8.93
N ILE A 27 0.95 2.89 -9.50
CA ILE A 27 -0.32 2.91 -10.22
C ILE A 27 -0.04 2.83 -11.70
N GLN A 28 -0.63 1.84 -12.36
CA GLN A 28 -0.42 1.60 -13.78
C GLN A 28 -1.46 2.36 -14.61
N GLU A 29 -1.19 2.51 -15.91
CA GLU A 29 -2.09 3.24 -16.81
C GLU A 29 -3.50 2.67 -16.85
N LYS A 30 -3.62 1.35 -16.73
CA LYS A 30 -4.93 0.68 -16.76
C LYS A 30 -5.68 0.81 -15.43
N GLU A 31 -5.12 1.51 -14.47
CA GLU A 31 -5.70 1.60 -13.14
C GLU A 31 -6.16 3.01 -12.82
N THR A 32 -7.13 3.09 -11.92
CA THR A 32 -7.57 4.35 -11.32
C THR A 32 -7.36 4.29 -9.82
N SER A 33 -7.24 5.45 -9.19
CA SER A 33 -7.14 5.52 -7.74
C SER A 33 -8.25 6.38 -7.18
N LYS A 34 -8.69 6.04 -5.98
CA LYS A 34 -9.68 6.82 -5.24
C LYS A 34 -9.17 7.05 -3.83
N PHE A 35 -9.05 8.31 -3.45
CA PHE A 35 -8.65 8.70 -2.12
C PHE A 35 -9.88 8.70 -1.21
N LEU A 36 -9.79 8.02 -0.08
CA LEU A 36 -10.93 7.89 0.84
C LEU A 36 -10.83 8.95 1.94
N HIS A 37 -11.42 10.10 1.72
CA HIS A 37 -11.36 11.24 2.65
C HIS A 37 -11.82 10.89 4.05
N GLN A 38 -12.83 10.05 4.17
CA GLN A 38 -13.38 9.69 5.46
C GLN A 38 -12.45 8.83 6.31
N THR A 39 -11.37 8.34 5.74
CA THR A 39 -10.41 7.50 6.47
C THR A 39 -9.25 8.28 7.07
N VAL A 40 -9.17 9.58 6.78
CA VAL A 40 -8.06 10.42 7.24
C VAL A 40 -8.11 10.56 8.76
N ARG A 41 -7.00 10.24 9.43
CA ARG A 41 -6.86 10.38 10.88
C ARG A 41 -5.48 10.94 11.19
N ARG A 42 -5.43 12.00 11.96
CA ARG A 42 -4.18 12.69 12.27
C ARG A 42 -3.67 12.30 13.65
N TYR A 43 -2.38 11.95 13.71
CA TYR A 43 -1.72 11.58 14.95
C TYR A 43 -0.40 12.36 15.03
N GLY A 44 -0.47 13.62 15.39
CA GLY A 44 0.69 14.51 15.40
C GLY A 44 1.20 14.73 13.97
N ASP A 45 2.46 14.41 13.72
CA ASP A 45 3.05 14.59 12.40
C ASP A 45 2.68 13.51 11.42
N ILE A 46 2.08 12.42 11.89
CA ILE A 46 1.72 11.28 11.05
C ILE A 46 0.22 11.33 10.80
N THR A 47 -0.16 11.19 9.54
CA THR A 47 -1.56 11.08 9.14
C THR A 47 -1.80 9.73 8.51
N ARG A 48 -2.81 9.01 8.99
CA ARG A 48 -3.22 7.73 8.40
C ARG A 48 -4.36 7.99 7.43
N PHE A 49 -4.31 7.34 6.28
CA PHE A 49 -5.40 7.44 5.29
C PHE A 49 -5.41 6.20 4.42
N GLU A 50 -6.48 6.03 3.65
CA GLU A 50 -6.64 4.88 2.76
C GLU A 50 -6.95 5.33 1.34
N VAL A 51 -6.48 4.53 0.38
CA VAL A 51 -6.80 4.73 -1.04
C VAL A 51 -7.18 3.39 -1.64
N ILE A 52 -8.02 3.42 -2.66
CA ILE A 52 -8.37 2.23 -3.42
C ILE A 52 -7.82 2.41 -4.83
N ILE A 53 -7.11 1.38 -5.32
CA ILE A 53 -6.56 1.37 -6.67
C ILE A 53 -7.12 0.15 -7.38
N GLY A 54 -7.69 0.34 -8.56
CA GLY A 54 -8.28 -0.77 -9.29
C GLY A 54 -8.18 -0.60 -10.78
N ASP A 55 -8.35 -1.72 -11.50
CA ASP A 55 -8.37 -1.72 -12.95
C ASP A 55 -9.58 -0.95 -13.47
N LYS A 56 -9.39 -0.20 -14.54
CA LYS A 56 -10.50 0.52 -15.17
C LYS A 56 -11.54 -0.42 -15.75
N ASP A 57 -11.12 -1.57 -16.22
CA ASP A 57 -12.02 -2.56 -16.80
C ASP A 57 -11.73 -3.92 -16.15
N ILE A 58 -12.53 -4.27 -15.15
CA ILE A 58 -12.36 -5.51 -14.42
C ILE A 58 -13.10 -6.67 -15.07
N SER A 59 -13.93 -6.41 -16.09
CA SER A 59 -14.73 -7.45 -16.70
C SER A 59 -13.90 -8.48 -17.44
N LYS A 60 -12.68 -8.13 -17.82
CA LYS A 60 -11.78 -9.02 -18.55
C LYS A 60 -10.88 -9.84 -17.62
N SER A 61 -10.98 -9.63 -16.32
CA SER A 61 -10.10 -10.30 -15.37
C SER A 61 -10.59 -11.70 -15.06
N ALA A 62 -9.64 -12.60 -14.78
CA ALA A 62 -9.98 -13.95 -14.32
C ALA A 62 -10.63 -13.88 -12.93
N PRO A 63 -11.53 -14.81 -12.60
CA PRO A 63 -12.27 -14.74 -11.33
C PRO A 63 -11.38 -14.77 -10.09
N ASP A 64 -10.23 -15.43 -10.16
CA ASP A 64 -9.36 -15.59 -9.02
C ASP A 64 -8.14 -14.67 -9.07
N THR A 65 -8.20 -13.62 -9.87
CA THR A 65 -7.12 -12.65 -10.02
C THR A 65 -7.42 -11.38 -9.23
N PRO A 66 -6.47 -10.85 -8.47
CA PRO A 66 -6.72 -9.56 -7.79
C PRO A 66 -6.82 -8.44 -8.80
N VAL A 67 -7.88 -7.64 -8.71
CA VAL A 67 -8.09 -6.51 -9.62
C VAL A 67 -8.19 -5.18 -8.89
N THR A 68 -8.42 -5.20 -7.59
CA THR A 68 -8.54 -4.00 -6.78
C THR A 68 -7.72 -4.20 -5.52
N ARG A 69 -7.06 -3.13 -5.08
CA ARG A 69 -6.34 -3.15 -3.82
C ARG A 69 -6.66 -1.91 -3.00
N LYS A 70 -6.78 -2.10 -1.72
CA LYS A 70 -6.96 -1.00 -0.78
C LYS A 70 -5.68 -0.86 0.03
N LEU A 71 -5.13 0.33 0.05
CA LEU A 71 -3.89 0.61 0.76
C LEU A 71 -4.19 1.48 1.96
N ARG A 72 -3.60 1.13 3.11
CA ARG A 72 -3.56 2.04 4.26
C ARG A 72 -2.16 2.59 4.33
N LEU A 73 -2.08 3.91 4.42
CA LEU A 73 -0.80 4.60 4.38
C LEU A 73 -0.63 5.48 5.60
N PHE A 74 0.62 5.61 6.03
CA PHE A 74 1.01 6.62 7.00
C PHE A 74 1.81 7.67 6.25
N LEU A 75 1.46 8.93 6.42
CA LEU A 75 2.13 10.05 5.77
C LEU A 75 2.72 10.96 6.84
N ASN A 76 4.02 11.22 6.74
CA ASN A 76 4.68 12.19 7.61
C ASN A 76 4.71 13.53 6.89
N CYS A 77 3.92 14.51 7.39
CA CYS A 77 3.81 15.79 6.71
C CYS A 77 5.04 16.67 6.89
N GLN A 78 5.92 16.38 7.85
CA GLN A 78 7.17 17.13 7.96
C GLN A 78 8.15 16.74 6.87
N THR A 79 8.31 15.44 6.62
CA THR A 79 9.25 14.95 5.64
C THR A 79 8.60 14.76 4.26
N LYS A 80 7.28 14.77 4.18
CA LYS A 80 6.52 14.50 2.96
C LYS A 80 6.75 13.08 2.44
N GLU A 81 7.05 12.16 3.36
CA GLU A 81 7.26 10.76 3.03
C GLU A 81 6.10 9.92 3.53
N PHE A 82 5.82 8.82 2.84
CA PHE A 82 4.73 7.95 3.24
C PHE A 82 5.17 6.49 3.22
N SER A 83 4.39 5.66 3.92
CA SER A 83 4.64 4.22 4.01
C SER A 83 3.32 3.49 3.85
N VAL A 84 3.33 2.40 3.07
CA VAL A 84 2.16 1.53 2.96
C VAL A 84 2.24 0.52 4.10
N VAL A 85 1.27 0.54 4.98
CA VAL A 85 1.29 -0.33 6.17
C VAL A 85 0.31 -1.49 6.07
N LEU A 86 -0.66 -1.41 5.17
CA LEU A 86 -1.61 -2.51 4.95
C LEU A 86 -2.06 -2.49 3.50
N THR A 87 -2.00 -3.63 2.84
CA THR A 87 -2.53 -3.81 1.49
C THR A 87 -3.54 -4.95 1.51
N THR A 88 -4.76 -4.69 1.04
CA THR A 88 -5.79 -5.72 0.93
C THR A 88 -6.17 -5.87 -0.53
N LEU A 89 -6.16 -7.10 -1.01
CA LEU A 89 -6.47 -7.41 -2.40
C LEU A 89 -7.90 -7.94 -2.52
N PHE A 90 -8.58 -7.55 -3.58
CA PHE A 90 -9.96 -7.96 -3.86
C PHE A 90 -10.06 -8.49 -5.28
N ASP A 91 -10.95 -9.48 -5.48
CA ASP A 91 -11.21 -10.00 -6.81
C ASP A 91 -12.25 -9.13 -7.54
N ARG A 92 -12.60 -9.52 -8.76
CA ARG A 92 -13.52 -8.73 -9.59
C ARG A 92 -14.94 -8.65 -9.01
N ASN A 93 -15.27 -9.51 -8.06
CA ASN A 93 -16.57 -9.50 -7.40
C ASN A 93 -16.55 -8.72 -6.09
N GLY A 94 -15.41 -8.11 -5.75
CA GLY A 94 -15.27 -7.36 -4.53
C GLY A 94 -15.00 -8.23 -3.30
N MET A 95 -14.68 -9.50 -3.49
CA MET A 95 -14.38 -10.40 -2.37
C MET A 95 -12.92 -10.27 -1.97
N LYS A 96 -12.69 -10.17 -0.67
CA LYS A 96 -11.35 -10.06 -0.14
C LYS A 96 -10.58 -11.36 -0.40
N MET A 97 -9.40 -11.23 -0.99
CA MET A 97 -8.55 -12.37 -1.30
C MET A 97 -7.43 -12.53 -0.29
N LYS A 98 -6.68 -11.44 -0.03
CA LYS A 98 -5.47 -11.54 0.77
C LYS A 98 -5.12 -10.17 1.34
N SER A 99 -4.46 -10.16 2.49
CA SER A 99 -3.95 -8.93 3.10
C SER A 99 -2.48 -9.09 3.43
N PHE A 100 -1.73 -7.98 3.28
CA PHE A 100 -0.33 -7.90 3.67
C PHE A 100 -0.19 -6.74 4.62
N VAL A 101 0.43 -6.96 5.78
CA VAL A 101 0.61 -5.92 6.77
C VAL A 101 2.08 -5.79 7.10
N ALA A 102 2.56 -4.54 7.19
CA ALA A 102 3.92 -4.28 7.63
C ALA A 102 3.96 -4.47 9.14
N PRO A 103 4.83 -5.33 9.66
CA PRO A 103 4.94 -5.50 11.11
C PRO A 103 5.33 -4.17 11.76
N PRO A 104 4.87 -3.91 12.99
CA PRO A 104 5.22 -2.67 13.68
C PRO A 104 6.74 -2.47 13.76
N GLY A 105 7.17 -1.26 13.49
CA GLY A 105 8.60 -0.93 13.51
C GLY A 105 9.35 -1.24 12.23
N THR A 106 8.68 -1.81 11.22
CA THR A 106 9.34 -2.11 9.95
C THR A 106 8.85 -1.22 8.82
N GLU A 107 8.09 -0.16 9.13
CA GLU A 107 7.57 0.75 8.11
C GLU A 107 8.71 1.38 7.32
N THR A 108 8.60 1.36 6.01
CA THR A 108 9.56 2.01 5.12
C THR A 108 8.92 3.23 4.51
N TYR A 109 9.48 4.41 4.80
CA TYR A 109 8.96 5.66 4.28
C TYR A 109 9.67 6.02 2.99
N VAL A 110 8.91 6.43 1.98
CA VAL A 110 9.44 6.80 0.67
C VAL A 110 8.84 8.13 0.24
N LYS A 111 9.55 8.84 -0.62
CA LYS A 111 9.06 10.09 -1.19
C LYS A 111 8.05 9.81 -2.29
N PRO A 112 7.06 10.69 -2.48
CA PRO A 112 6.15 10.54 -3.62
C PRO A 112 6.93 10.65 -4.93
N SER A 113 6.58 9.79 -5.88
CA SER A 113 7.26 9.73 -7.16
C SER A 113 6.33 9.94 -8.35
N SER A 114 5.03 10.11 -8.12
CA SER A 114 4.06 10.31 -9.18
C SER A 114 3.18 11.51 -8.86
N LYS A 115 2.46 12.00 -9.87
CA LYS A 115 1.52 13.10 -9.67
C LYS A 115 0.43 12.73 -8.67
N ILE A 116 -0.08 11.50 -8.75
CA ILE A 116 -1.14 11.05 -7.86
C ILE A 116 -0.65 11.03 -6.42
N GLU A 117 0.54 10.51 -6.20
CA GLU A 117 1.11 10.47 -4.85
C GLU A 117 1.34 11.86 -4.30
N ASN A 118 1.83 12.77 -5.13
CA ASN A 118 2.01 14.16 -4.72
C ASN A 118 0.67 14.82 -4.40
N ASP A 119 -0.37 14.49 -5.15
CA ASP A 119 -1.72 15.01 -4.87
C ASP A 119 -2.21 14.55 -3.51
N TRP A 120 -1.92 13.30 -3.10
CA TRP A 120 -2.27 12.83 -1.76
C TRP A 120 -1.58 13.66 -0.69
N VAL A 121 -0.29 13.92 -0.87
CA VAL A 121 0.49 14.71 0.09
C VAL A 121 -0.10 16.10 0.21
N GLU A 122 -0.39 16.75 -0.91
CA GLU A 122 -0.96 18.10 -0.89
C GLU A 122 -2.33 18.12 -0.23
N SER A 123 -3.19 17.16 -0.56
CA SER A 123 -4.53 17.12 -0.01
C SER A 123 -4.52 16.97 1.50
N ILE A 124 -3.55 16.26 2.04
CA ILE A 124 -3.49 15.97 3.47
C ILE A 124 -2.68 17.00 4.23
N CYS A 125 -1.50 17.34 3.72
CA CYS A 125 -0.55 18.16 4.50
C CYS A 125 -0.80 19.65 4.40
N PHE A 126 -1.52 20.09 3.38
CA PHE A 126 -1.77 21.52 3.15
C PHE A 126 -3.24 21.91 3.27
N SER A 127 -4.05 21.01 3.78
CA SER A 127 -5.49 21.34 3.97
C SER A 127 -5.78 21.89 5.35
#